data_f688ed65f85f3c180b0236526eeee82e
#
_entry.id   f688ed65f85f3c180b0236526eeee82e
#
_cell.length_a   1.000
_cell.length_b   1.000
_cell.length_c   1.000
_cell.angle_alpha   90.00
_cell.angle_beta   90.00
_cell.angle_gamma   90.00
#
_symmetry.space_group_name_H-M   'P 1'
#
loop_
_entity.id
_entity.type
_entity.pdbx_description
1 polymer ?
#
loop_
_entity_poly.entity_id
_entity_poly.type
_entity_poly.pdbx_seq_one_letter_code
_entity_poly.pdbx_strand_id
1 'polypeptide(L)'
;ESNKKKIPFLPANVGVITSPSGAVIMDIIDRIQARFPTNIKLYPATVQGPNACKEIIEGLNYFENKKIDVVIVARGGGGIEDFIPFNEEKLVRRVFNYKIPLISAVGHETDFTLLDFVSDLRAATPTAAAELVVPELKNLKEKSNFLLKNLIQKTVFFVNNLLKELKTINSILAVQNFKKINLNYSNTVQNLKRTIRLAMSSFVKLRKAELEVINSSLKNLNIENTLKRGFVILKNKKGKLIKNSKKLEQTEYVNIQFYNELIKANFKIKK
;
A
#
# COMPACT_ATOMS: atom_id res chain seq x y z
N GLU A 1 5.98 2.74 10.53
CA GLU A 1 5.07 1.91 9.69
C GLU A 1 5.11 2.29 8.21
N SER A 2 5.30 3.57 7.86
CA SER A 2 5.33 4.02 6.45
C SER A 2 6.43 3.39 5.59
N ASN A 3 7.49 2.88 6.18
CA ASN A 3 8.66 2.32 5.48
C ASN A 3 8.66 0.79 5.42
N LYS A 4 7.69 0.11 6.06
CA LYS A 4 7.63 -1.35 6.07
C LYS A 4 7.20 -1.91 4.72
N LYS A 5 7.97 -2.87 4.22
CA LYS A 5 7.73 -3.54 2.95
C LYS A 5 6.69 -4.65 3.11
N LYS A 6 5.90 -4.86 2.09
CA LYS A 6 4.94 -5.97 2.08
C LYS A 6 5.67 -7.28 1.81
N ILE A 7 5.38 -8.30 2.62
CA ILE A 7 5.85 -9.66 2.38
C ILE A 7 5.17 -10.18 1.10
N PRO A 8 5.92 -10.77 0.15
CA PRO A 8 5.35 -11.37 -1.04
C PRO A 8 4.39 -12.51 -0.69
N PHE A 9 3.25 -12.56 -1.37
CA PHE A 9 2.25 -13.60 -1.12
C PHE A 9 2.73 -15.02 -1.46
N LEU A 10 3.54 -15.16 -2.52
CA LEU A 10 4.12 -16.43 -2.98
C LEU A 10 5.61 -16.20 -3.29
N PRO A 11 6.47 -16.22 -2.26
CA PRO A 11 7.91 -16.10 -2.49
C PRO A 11 8.44 -17.36 -3.18
N ALA A 12 9.28 -17.18 -4.19
CA ALA A 12 9.96 -18.28 -4.87
C ALA A 12 11.22 -18.72 -4.11
N ASN A 13 11.88 -17.76 -3.44
CA ASN A 13 13.11 -18.00 -2.69
C ASN A 13 13.05 -17.29 -1.34
N VAL A 14 13.16 -18.05 -0.27
CA VAL A 14 13.21 -17.58 1.11
C VAL A 14 14.65 -17.68 1.61
N GLY A 15 15.23 -16.57 2.02
CA GLY A 15 16.49 -16.53 2.74
C GLY A 15 16.28 -16.76 4.23
N VAL A 16 17.09 -17.58 4.86
CA VAL A 16 17.04 -17.79 6.31
C VAL A 16 18.43 -17.53 6.89
N ILE A 17 18.52 -16.67 7.88
CA ILE A 17 19.74 -16.40 8.65
C ILE A 17 19.51 -16.96 10.04
N THR A 18 20.18 -18.06 10.34
CA THR A 18 20.11 -18.76 11.63
C THR A 18 21.29 -19.72 11.82
N SER A 19 21.39 -20.32 12.98
CA SER A 19 22.40 -21.37 13.22
C SER A 19 22.13 -22.62 12.37
N PRO A 20 23.15 -23.17 11.70
CA PRO A 20 22.99 -24.34 10.83
C PRO A 20 22.72 -25.63 11.57
N SER A 21 23.08 -25.72 12.85
CA SER A 21 22.94 -26.93 13.69
C SER A 21 21.74 -26.86 14.65
N GLY A 22 20.99 -25.76 14.63
CA GLY A 22 19.86 -25.55 15.55
C GLY A 22 18.58 -26.24 15.09
N ALA A 23 17.68 -26.58 16.02
CA ALA A 23 16.34 -27.07 15.73
C ALA A 23 15.53 -26.07 14.88
N VAL A 24 15.82 -24.77 15.03
CA VAL A 24 15.13 -23.67 14.36
C VAL A 24 15.10 -23.79 12.85
N ILE A 25 16.22 -24.16 12.23
CA ILE A 25 16.26 -24.29 10.76
C ILE A 25 15.41 -25.47 10.29
N MET A 26 15.42 -26.57 11.04
CA MET A 26 14.60 -27.75 10.73
C MET A 26 13.11 -27.41 10.86
N ASP A 27 12.72 -26.74 11.96
CA ASP A 27 11.34 -26.29 12.17
C ASP A 27 10.85 -25.37 11.04
N ILE A 28 11.69 -24.44 10.58
CA ILE A 28 11.36 -23.55 9.45
C ILE A 28 11.21 -24.36 8.15
N ILE A 29 12.14 -25.26 7.86
CA ILE A 29 12.11 -26.10 6.65
C ILE A 29 10.85 -26.96 6.64
N ASP A 30 10.62 -27.72 7.72
CA ASP A 30 9.48 -28.63 7.84
C ASP A 30 8.16 -27.86 7.70
N ARG A 31 8.07 -26.69 8.32
CA ARG A 31 6.86 -25.89 8.28
C ARG A 31 6.60 -25.28 6.91
N ILE A 32 7.62 -24.76 6.24
CA ILE A 32 7.50 -24.25 4.87
C ILE A 32 7.14 -25.38 3.91
N GLN A 33 7.80 -26.54 4.00
CA GLN A 33 7.52 -27.68 3.13
C GLN A 33 6.11 -28.23 3.32
N ALA A 34 5.64 -28.31 4.57
CA ALA A 34 4.28 -28.77 4.87
C ALA A 34 3.20 -27.81 4.34
N ARG A 35 3.46 -26.50 4.35
CA ARG A 35 2.48 -25.50 3.92
C ARG A 35 2.54 -25.21 2.42
N PHE A 36 3.69 -24.83 1.93
CA PHE A 36 3.93 -24.56 0.52
C PHE A 36 5.41 -24.76 0.18
N PRO A 37 5.78 -25.82 -0.55
CA PRO A 37 7.16 -26.10 -0.92
C PRO A 37 7.79 -24.92 -1.66
N THR A 38 8.78 -24.28 -1.05
CA THR A 38 9.46 -23.09 -1.55
C THR A 38 10.97 -23.30 -1.41
N ASN A 39 11.77 -22.70 -2.28
CA ASN A 39 13.22 -22.78 -2.16
C ASN A 39 13.72 -22.00 -0.95
N ILE A 40 14.43 -22.69 -0.07
CA ILE A 40 15.02 -22.10 1.13
C ILE A 40 16.54 -22.01 0.91
N LYS A 41 17.10 -20.84 1.17
CA LYS A 41 18.55 -20.62 1.17
C LYS A 41 18.99 -20.22 2.57
N LEU A 42 19.76 -21.08 3.19
CA LEU A 42 20.34 -20.84 4.50
C LEU A 42 21.63 -20.03 4.36
N TYR A 43 21.75 -18.95 5.12
CA TYR A 43 23.03 -18.36 5.49
C TYR A 43 23.34 -18.74 6.92
N PRO A 44 24.39 -19.58 7.16
CA PRO A 44 24.74 -20.01 8.51
C PRO A 44 25.34 -18.85 9.27
N ALA A 45 24.74 -18.49 10.39
CA ALA A 45 25.22 -17.45 11.27
C ALA A 45 25.05 -17.88 12.73
N THR A 46 26.00 -17.49 13.56
CA THR A 46 25.78 -17.53 15.00
C THR A 46 24.69 -16.51 15.36
N VAL A 47 23.70 -16.93 16.11
CA VAL A 47 22.56 -16.07 16.48
C VAL A 47 22.57 -15.74 17.97
N GLN A 48 23.71 -15.95 18.61
CA GLN A 48 24.01 -15.66 20.01
C GLN A 48 25.51 -15.35 20.20
N GLY A 49 25.84 -14.59 21.24
CA GLY A 49 27.23 -14.22 21.53
C GLY A 49 27.73 -13.00 20.72
N PRO A 50 28.98 -12.60 20.95
CA PRO A 50 29.51 -11.30 20.49
C PRO A 50 29.65 -11.17 18.97
N ASN A 51 29.73 -12.27 18.23
CA ASN A 51 29.86 -12.23 16.78
C ASN A 51 28.52 -12.24 16.03
N ALA A 52 27.42 -12.49 16.69
CA ALA A 52 26.10 -12.69 16.09
C ALA A 52 25.68 -11.47 15.24
N CYS A 53 25.80 -10.26 15.77
CA CYS A 53 25.47 -9.04 15.03
C CYS A 53 26.23 -8.94 13.69
N LYS A 54 27.54 -9.19 13.72
CA LYS A 54 28.39 -9.13 12.52
C LYS A 54 27.98 -10.17 11.48
N GLU A 55 27.83 -11.42 11.92
CA GLU A 55 27.48 -12.53 11.00
C GLU A 55 26.07 -12.37 10.40
N ILE A 56 25.12 -11.84 11.15
CA ILE A 56 23.77 -11.51 10.63
C ILE A 56 23.86 -10.42 9.56
N ILE A 57 24.66 -9.37 9.78
CA ILE A 57 24.88 -8.30 8.79
C ILE A 57 25.54 -8.87 7.51
N GLU A 58 26.50 -9.76 7.65
CA GLU A 58 27.15 -10.45 6.52
C GLU A 58 26.10 -11.29 5.74
N GLY A 59 25.21 -12.00 6.44
CA GLY A 59 24.11 -12.74 5.86
C GLY A 59 23.13 -11.87 5.07
N LEU A 60 22.78 -10.70 5.62
CA LEU A 60 21.95 -9.72 4.93
C LEU A 60 22.63 -9.21 3.65
N ASN A 61 23.93 -8.90 3.70
CA ASN A 61 24.70 -8.48 2.55
C ASN A 61 24.82 -9.59 1.48
N TYR A 62 24.99 -10.83 1.90
CA TYR A 62 25.01 -11.98 1.01
C TYR A 62 23.69 -12.13 0.24
N PHE A 63 22.55 -12.02 0.92
CA PHE A 63 21.25 -12.17 0.29
C PHE A 63 20.87 -11.00 -0.62
N GLU A 64 21.37 -9.81 -0.36
CA GLU A 64 21.12 -8.64 -1.23
C GLU A 64 21.63 -8.83 -2.65
N ASN A 65 22.68 -9.63 -2.81
CA ASN A 65 23.27 -9.98 -4.11
C ASN A 65 22.68 -11.28 -4.71
N LYS A 66 21.63 -11.82 -4.14
CA LYS A 66 20.97 -13.05 -4.60
C LYS A 66 19.51 -12.77 -4.92
N LYS A 67 18.92 -13.66 -5.73
CA LYS A 67 17.47 -13.65 -5.96
C LYS A 67 16.79 -14.22 -4.70
N ILE A 68 16.44 -13.37 -3.77
CA ILE A 68 15.69 -13.66 -2.55
C ILE A 68 14.49 -12.71 -2.50
N ASP A 69 13.33 -13.26 -2.20
CA ASP A 69 12.08 -12.51 -2.17
C ASP A 69 11.74 -12.02 -0.75
N VAL A 70 12.20 -12.75 0.27
CA VAL A 70 12.01 -12.43 1.68
C VAL A 70 13.11 -13.08 2.51
N VAL A 71 13.54 -12.42 3.58
CA VAL A 71 14.54 -12.94 4.51
C VAL A 71 13.91 -13.13 5.88
N ILE A 72 14.21 -14.27 6.51
CA ILE A 72 13.87 -14.56 7.91
C ILE A 72 15.17 -14.52 8.72
N VAL A 73 15.19 -13.73 9.78
CA VAL A 73 16.22 -13.80 10.81
C VAL A 73 15.62 -14.50 12.01
N ALA A 74 16.12 -15.68 12.33
CA ALA A 74 15.54 -16.52 13.36
C ALA A 74 16.55 -16.93 14.41
N ARG A 75 16.09 -16.95 15.67
CA ARG A 75 16.85 -17.44 16.81
C ARG A 75 16.01 -18.46 17.57
N GLY A 76 16.68 -19.47 18.11
CA GLY A 76 16.09 -20.47 18.97
C GLY A 76 15.90 -20.00 20.41
N GLY A 77 15.48 -20.90 21.27
CA GLY A 77 15.42 -20.65 22.72
C GLY A 77 16.79 -20.34 23.31
N GLY A 78 16.82 -19.55 24.37
CA GLY A 78 18.04 -19.13 25.09
C GLY A 78 17.73 -18.06 26.13
N GLY A 79 18.74 -17.56 26.81
CA GLY A 79 18.61 -16.51 27.83
C GLY A 79 18.35 -15.10 27.29
N ILE A 80 18.08 -14.15 28.20
CA ILE A 80 17.89 -12.75 27.86
C ILE A 80 19.18 -12.15 27.25
N GLU A 81 20.34 -12.63 27.66
CA GLU A 81 21.64 -12.17 27.14
C GLU A 81 21.81 -12.43 25.65
N ASP A 82 21.15 -13.45 25.11
CA ASP A 82 21.20 -13.78 23.69
C ASP A 82 20.44 -12.79 22.79
N PHE A 83 19.65 -11.88 23.36
CA PHE A 83 18.96 -10.82 22.61
C PHE A 83 19.84 -9.58 22.39
N ILE A 84 20.97 -9.43 23.09
CA ILE A 84 21.85 -8.28 23.00
C ILE A 84 22.25 -7.97 21.54
N PRO A 85 22.69 -8.95 20.72
CA PRO A 85 23.09 -8.70 19.34
C PRO A 85 21.99 -8.10 18.46
N PHE A 86 20.73 -8.43 18.74
CA PHE A 86 19.56 -7.95 17.97
C PHE A 86 19.13 -6.52 18.38
N ASN A 87 19.73 -5.99 19.45
CA ASN A 87 19.57 -4.62 19.90
C ASN A 87 20.74 -3.70 19.50
N GLU A 88 21.74 -4.24 18.81
CA GLU A 88 22.88 -3.44 18.36
C GLU A 88 22.48 -2.45 17.26
N GLU A 89 22.87 -1.19 17.44
CA GLU A 89 22.57 -0.09 16.51
C GLU A 89 22.99 -0.41 15.05
N LYS A 90 24.13 -1.05 14.88
CA LYS A 90 24.66 -1.43 13.56
C LYS A 90 23.71 -2.34 12.80
N LEU A 91 23.17 -3.36 13.48
CA LEU A 91 22.21 -4.28 12.88
C LEU A 91 20.88 -3.59 12.58
N VAL A 92 20.38 -2.82 13.54
CA VAL A 92 19.11 -2.09 13.41
C VAL A 92 19.15 -1.12 12.24
N ARG A 93 20.22 -0.32 12.10
CA ARG A 93 20.40 0.59 10.96
C ARG A 93 20.55 -0.15 9.63
N ARG A 94 21.24 -1.29 9.64
CA ARG A 94 21.38 -2.11 8.43
C ARG A 94 20.05 -2.67 7.97
N VAL A 95 19.23 -3.17 8.89
CA VAL A 95 17.89 -3.70 8.58
C VAL A 95 16.93 -2.59 8.14
N PHE A 96 16.98 -1.44 8.78
CA PHE A 96 16.17 -0.29 8.37
C PHE A 96 16.40 0.12 6.91
N ASN A 97 17.64 0.05 6.43
CA ASN A 97 18.02 0.37 5.05
C ASN A 97 18.01 -0.86 4.11
N TYR A 98 17.57 -2.01 4.60
CA TYR A 98 17.58 -3.25 3.81
C TYR A 98 16.50 -3.22 2.73
N LYS A 99 16.81 -3.72 1.53
CA LYS A 99 15.89 -3.62 0.37
C LYS A 99 14.88 -4.75 0.29
N ILE A 100 15.29 -5.96 0.74
CA ILE A 100 14.44 -7.15 0.69
C ILE A 100 13.53 -7.16 1.92
N PRO A 101 12.25 -7.55 1.83
CA PRO A 101 11.40 -7.72 3.00
C PRO A 101 12.00 -8.65 4.03
N LEU A 102 11.95 -8.28 5.30
CA LEU A 102 12.58 -9.01 6.40
C LEU A 102 11.56 -9.35 7.49
N ILE A 103 11.58 -10.63 7.91
CA ILE A 103 10.80 -11.13 9.04
C ILE A 103 11.77 -11.39 10.20
N SER A 104 11.51 -10.77 11.33
CA SER A 104 12.19 -11.09 12.59
C SER A 104 11.43 -12.21 13.31
N ALA A 105 12.16 -13.25 13.71
CA ALA A 105 11.66 -14.37 14.50
C ALA A 105 12.65 -14.70 15.63
N VAL A 106 12.95 -13.70 16.44
CA VAL A 106 14.02 -13.72 17.45
C VAL A 106 13.46 -13.91 18.85
N GLY A 107 12.43 -13.13 19.22
CA GLY A 107 11.85 -13.12 20.56
C GLY A 107 10.51 -13.85 20.64
N HIS A 108 10.14 -14.32 21.84
CA HIS A 108 8.81 -14.83 22.15
C HIS A 108 7.78 -13.69 22.27
N GLU A 109 6.53 -14.00 22.60
CA GLU A 109 5.43 -12.98 22.63
C GLU A 109 5.74 -11.76 23.51
N THR A 110 6.42 -11.97 24.63
CA THR A 110 6.78 -10.93 25.62
C THR A 110 8.11 -10.22 25.33
N ASP A 111 8.98 -10.83 24.51
CA ASP A 111 10.36 -10.36 24.36
C ASP A 111 10.50 -9.58 23.04
N PHE A 112 10.69 -8.29 23.14
CA PHE A 112 10.88 -7.42 21.99
C PHE A 112 12.33 -6.97 21.87
N THR A 113 12.85 -7.06 20.66
CA THR A 113 14.15 -6.50 20.31
C THR A 113 14.00 -5.29 19.39
N LEU A 114 15.05 -4.46 19.30
CA LEU A 114 15.06 -3.34 18.35
C LEU A 114 14.95 -3.83 16.91
N LEU A 115 15.46 -5.03 16.62
CA LEU A 115 15.29 -5.68 15.31
C LEU A 115 13.80 -5.87 14.97
N ASP A 116 12.96 -6.25 15.91
CA ASP A 116 11.52 -6.48 15.70
C ASP A 116 10.79 -5.20 15.27
N PHE A 117 11.22 -4.05 15.78
CA PHE A 117 10.60 -2.76 15.42
C PHE A 117 10.97 -2.30 14.02
N VAL A 118 12.19 -2.58 13.55
CA VAL A 118 12.68 -2.16 12.24
C VAL A 118 12.42 -3.18 11.15
N SER A 119 12.14 -4.44 11.50
CA SER A 119 11.74 -5.48 10.56
C SER A 119 10.39 -5.18 9.92
N ASP A 120 10.15 -5.68 8.72
CA ASP A 120 8.90 -5.47 8.00
C ASP A 120 7.74 -6.24 8.66
N LEU A 121 8.04 -7.42 9.20
CA LEU A 121 7.10 -8.24 9.97
C LEU A 121 7.81 -8.90 11.16
N ARG A 122 7.11 -9.00 12.27
CA ARG A 122 7.55 -9.75 13.45
C ARG A 122 6.78 -11.05 13.56
N ALA A 123 7.48 -12.13 13.87
CA ALA A 123 6.90 -13.41 14.27
C ALA A 123 7.36 -13.77 15.68
N ALA A 124 6.45 -14.28 16.50
CA ALA A 124 6.76 -14.66 17.88
C ALA A 124 7.60 -15.94 17.98
N THR A 125 7.69 -16.72 16.91
CA THR A 125 8.48 -17.96 16.84
C THR A 125 9.01 -18.17 15.43
N PRO A 126 10.10 -18.94 15.25
CA PRO A 126 10.57 -19.35 13.92
C PRO A 126 9.52 -20.08 13.08
N THR A 127 8.71 -20.94 13.73
CA THR A 127 7.59 -21.62 13.08
C THR A 127 6.50 -20.66 12.63
N ALA A 128 6.16 -19.65 13.43
CA ALA A 128 5.23 -18.60 13.03
C ALA A 128 5.76 -17.78 11.86
N ALA A 129 7.07 -17.48 11.80
CA ALA A 129 7.68 -16.82 10.65
C ALA A 129 7.53 -17.65 9.37
N ALA A 130 7.76 -18.96 9.47
CA ALA A 130 7.57 -19.86 8.35
C ALA A 130 6.11 -19.89 7.86
N GLU A 131 5.14 -19.79 8.78
CA GLU A 131 3.72 -19.71 8.44
C GLU A 131 3.32 -18.41 7.77
N LEU A 132 3.92 -17.30 8.22
CA LEU A 132 3.64 -15.96 7.68
C LEU A 132 4.28 -15.75 6.32
N VAL A 133 5.38 -16.44 6.02
CA VAL A 133 6.12 -16.27 4.78
C VAL A 133 5.49 -17.00 3.60
N VAL A 134 4.80 -18.13 3.83
CA VAL A 134 4.16 -18.91 2.78
C VAL A 134 2.69 -19.19 3.08
N PRO A 135 1.82 -19.15 2.07
CA PRO A 135 0.42 -19.52 2.24
C PRO A 135 0.28 -21.05 2.40
N GLU A 136 -0.88 -21.48 2.79
CA GLU A 136 -1.20 -22.90 2.86
C GLU A 136 -1.67 -23.43 1.50
N LEU A 137 -0.93 -24.40 0.95
CA LEU A 137 -1.19 -24.98 -0.37
C LEU A 137 -2.61 -25.57 -0.46
N LYS A 138 -3.08 -26.17 0.62
CA LYS A 138 -4.44 -26.75 0.70
C LYS A 138 -5.49 -25.67 0.46
N ASN A 139 -5.39 -24.56 1.17
CA ASN A 139 -6.31 -23.43 1.04
C ASN A 139 -6.28 -22.81 -0.38
N LEU A 140 -5.09 -22.74 -0.98
CA LEU A 140 -4.95 -22.25 -2.35
C LEU A 140 -5.61 -23.20 -3.35
N LYS A 141 -5.43 -24.53 -3.20
CA LYS A 141 -6.09 -25.53 -4.03
C LYS A 141 -7.60 -25.50 -3.88
N GLU A 142 -8.10 -25.38 -2.66
CA GLU A 142 -9.54 -25.27 -2.39
C GLU A 142 -10.12 -24.00 -3.03
N LYS A 143 -9.44 -22.86 -2.87
CA LYS A 143 -9.84 -21.61 -3.49
C LYS A 143 -9.82 -21.69 -5.03
N SER A 144 -8.79 -22.31 -5.59
CA SER A 144 -8.68 -22.54 -7.04
C SER A 144 -9.84 -23.40 -7.55
N ASN A 145 -10.11 -24.52 -6.88
CA ASN A 145 -11.21 -25.42 -7.22
C ASN A 145 -12.58 -24.73 -7.09
N PHE A 146 -12.75 -23.92 -6.04
CA PHE A 146 -13.97 -23.13 -5.87
C PHE A 146 -14.16 -22.14 -7.01
N LEU A 147 -13.10 -21.41 -7.39
CA LEU A 147 -13.14 -20.46 -8.49
C LEU A 147 -13.43 -21.16 -9.82
N LEU A 148 -12.81 -22.33 -10.05
CA LEU A 148 -13.06 -23.14 -11.26
C LEU A 148 -14.51 -23.60 -11.33
N LYS A 149 -15.06 -24.14 -10.22
CA LYS A 149 -16.48 -24.53 -10.15
C LYS A 149 -17.41 -23.36 -10.43
N ASN A 150 -17.15 -22.21 -9.81
CA ASN A 150 -17.94 -21.00 -10.06
C ASN A 150 -17.86 -20.55 -11.53
N LEU A 151 -16.68 -20.61 -12.12
CA LEU A 151 -16.49 -20.27 -13.53
C LEU A 151 -17.30 -21.21 -14.44
N ILE A 152 -17.22 -22.53 -14.21
CA ILE A 152 -17.99 -23.52 -14.94
C ILE A 152 -19.48 -23.24 -14.78
N GLN A 153 -19.97 -23.06 -13.56
CA GLN A 153 -21.39 -22.78 -13.28
C GLN A 153 -21.88 -21.51 -14.01
N LYS A 154 -21.08 -20.42 -13.91
CA LYS A 154 -21.42 -19.17 -14.60
C LYS A 154 -21.43 -19.33 -16.11
N THR A 155 -20.49 -20.08 -16.66
CA THR A 155 -20.42 -20.35 -18.10
C THR A 155 -21.62 -21.18 -18.56
N VAL A 156 -21.96 -22.25 -17.84
CA VAL A 156 -23.16 -23.08 -18.14
C VAL A 156 -24.43 -22.24 -18.03
N PHE A 157 -24.54 -21.43 -16.97
CA PHE A 157 -25.69 -20.53 -16.82
C PHE A 157 -25.78 -19.53 -17.98
N PHE A 158 -24.67 -18.93 -18.37
CA PHE A 158 -24.61 -18.00 -19.50
C PHE A 158 -25.03 -18.66 -20.82
N VAL A 159 -24.48 -19.84 -21.11
CA VAL A 159 -24.84 -20.60 -22.33
C VAL A 159 -26.32 -20.99 -22.32
N ASN A 160 -26.83 -21.46 -21.18
CA ASN A 160 -28.25 -21.81 -21.07
C ASN A 160 -29.16 -20.59 -21.26
N ASN A 161 -28.78 -19.43 -20.78
CA ASN A 161 -29.50 -18.19 -21.00
C ASN A 161 -29.49 -17.80 -22.47
N LEU A 162 -28.36 -17.90 -23.16
CA LEU A 162 -28.29 -17.65 -24.61
C LEU A 162 -29.16 -18.63 -25.41
N LEU A 163 -29.14 -19.92 -25.05
CA LEU A 163 -30.00 -20.92 -25.67
C LEU A 163 -31.48 -20.63 -25.43
N LYS A 164 -31.84 -20.16 -24.24
CA LYS A 164 -33.20 -19.74 -23.90
C LYS A 164 -33.64 -18.52 -24.72
N GLU A 165 -32.74 -17.53 -24.84
CA GLU A 165 -32.95 -16.35 -25.69
C GLU A 165 -33.15 -16.76 -27.17
N LEU A 166 -32.28 -17.62 -27.68
CA LEU A 166 -32.42 -18.15 -29.04
C LEU A 166 -33.77 -18.87 -29.28
N LYS A 167 -34.20 -19.70 -28.31
CA LYS A 167 -35.52 -20.34 -28.38
C LYS A 167 -36.63 -19.30 -28.35
N THR A 168 -36.50 -18.27 -27.53
CA THR A 168 -37.50 -17.19 -27.47
C THR A 168 -37.53 -16.41 -28.79
N ILE A 169 -36.37 -16.06 -29.35
CA ILE A 169 -36.25 -15.38 -30.63
C ILE A 169 -36.88 -16.23 -31.76
N ASN A 170 -36.57 -17.54 -31.78
CA ASN A 170 -37.17 -18.45 -32.75
C ASN A 170 -38.69 -18.55 -32.62
N SER A 171 -39.21 -18.52 -31.38
CA SER A 171 -40.68 -18.52 -31.16
C SER A 171 -41.34 -17.19 -31.59
N ILE A 172 -40.60 -16.08 -31.51
CA ILE A 172 -41.07 -14.75 -31.91
C ILE A 172 -40.98 -14.56 -33.44
N LEU A 173 -39.98 -15.16 -34.07
CA LEU A 173 -39.79 -15.12 -35.52
C LEU A 173 -40.83 -15.97 -36.30
N ALA A 174 -41.60 -16.81 -35.61
CA ALA A 174 -42.76 -17.45 -36.18
C ALA A 174 -43.78 -16.37 -36.60
N VAL A 175 -43.97 -16.29 -37.86
CA VAL A 175 -44.55 -15.33 -38.83
C VAL A 175 -45.66 -14.34 -38.36
N GLN A 176 -46.32 -14.52 -37.23
CA GLN A 176 -47.51 -13.73 -36.86
C GLN A 176 -47.24 -12.44 -36.08
N ASN A 177 -46.01 -12.17 -35.66
CA ASN A 177 -45.72 -11.05 -34.78
C ASN A 177 -44.79 -9.93 -35.34
N PHE A 178 -44.40 -10.03 -36.61
CA PHE A 178 -43.41 -9.08 -37.19
C PHE A 178 -43.84 -7.58 -37.09
N LYS A 179 -45.12 -7.28 -37.29
CA LYS A 179 -45.62 -5.90 -37.17
C LYS A 179 -45.61 -5.40 -35.72
N LYS A 180 -45.94 -6.26 -34.76
CA LYS A 180 -45.96 -5.91 -33.35
C LYS A 180 -44.57 -5.73 -32.80
N ILE A 181 -43.62 -6.54 -33.26
CA ILE A 181 -42.21 -6.49 -32.94
C ILE A 181 -41.56 -5.16 -33.38
N ASN A 182 -41.85 -4.76 -34.63
CA ASN A 182 -41.26 -3.51 -35.17
C ASN A 182 -41.74 -2.27 -34.40
N LEU A 183 -43.02 -2.25 -33.99
CA LEU A 183 -43.55 -1.16 -33.14
C LEU A 183 -42.91 -1.15 -31.77
N ASN A 184 -42.74 -2.32 -31.14
CA ASN A 184 -42.12 -2.43 -29.82
C ASN A 184 -40.64 -2.02 -29.84
N TYR A 185 -39.87 -2.42 -30.89
CA TYR A 185 -38.48 -1.98 -31.02
C TYR A 185 -38.37 -0.47 -31.26
N SER A 186 -39.24 0.10 -32.06
CA SER A 186 -39.28 1.57 -32.28
C SER A 186 -39.53 2.29 -30.97
N ASN A 187 -40.48 1.84 -30.17
CA ASN A 187 -40.77 2.43 -28.87
C ASN A 187 -39.61 2.24 -27.86
N THR A 188 -38.98 1.06 -27.87
CA THR A 188 -37.83 0.78 -26.99
C THR A 188 -36.63 1.67 -27.35
N VAL A 189 -36.34 1.83 -28.67
CA VAL A 189 -35.27 2.71 -29.14
C VAL A 189 -35.53 4.17 -28.73
N GLN A 190 -36.80 4.63 -28.86
CA GLN A 190 -37.16 5.97 -28.41
C GLN A 190 -36.98 6.15 -26.88
N ASN A 191 -37.37 5.19 -26.10
CA ASN A 191 -37.21 5.21 -24.63
C ASN A 191 -35.73 5.20 -24.22
N LEU A 192 -34.90 4.36 -24.86
CA LEU A 192 -33.47 4.33 -24.63
C LEU A 192 -32.79 5.67 -24.98
N LYS A 193 -33.15 6.25 -26.12
CA LYS A 193 -32.68 7.58 -26.52
C LYS A 193 -33.02 8.66 -25.46
N ARG A 194 -34.25 8.58 -24.91
CA ARG A 194 -34.69 9.50 -23.85
C ARG A 194 -33.86 9.29 -22.56
N THR A 195 -33.68 8.04 -22.13
CA THR A 195 -32.90 7.70 -20.94
C THR A 195 -31.46 8.12 -21.08
N ILE A 196 -30.81 7.83 -22.21
CA ILE A 196 -29.44 8.25 -22.51
C ILE A 196 -29.32 9.78 -22.45
N ARG A 197 -30.29 10.51 -23.08
CA ARG A 197 -30.29 11.98 -23.05
C ARG A 197 -30.41 12.53 -21.63
N LEU A 198 -31.29 11.93 -20.81
CA LEU A 198 -31.46 12.34 -19.40
C LEU A 198 -30.22 12.03 -18.56
N ALA A 199 -29.66 10.83 -18.70
CA ALA A 199 -28.43 10.45 -17.99
C ALA A 199 -27.25 11.34 -18.38
N MET A 200 -27.10 11.62 -19.68
CA MET A 200 -26.05 12.50 -20.18
C MET A 200 -26.22 13.95 -19.68
N SER A 201 -27.47 14.45 -19.68
CA SER A 201 -27.80 15.77 -19.13
C SER A 201 -27.45 15.87 -17.65
N SER A 202 -27.79 14.85 -16.87
CA SER A 202 -27.47 14.78 -15.43
C SER A 202 -25.96 14.71 -15.19
N PHE A 203 -25.25 13.88 -15.97
CA PHE A 203 -23.79 13.77 -15.90
C PHE A 203 -23.11 15.14 -16.20
N VAL A 204 -23.52 15.78 -17.30
CA VAL A 204 -22.95 17.11 -17.66
C VAL A 204 -23.25 18.15 -16.60
N LYS A 205 -24.46 18.14 -16.01
CA LYS A 205 -24.80 19.05 -14.90
C LYS A 205 -23.90 18.82 -13.70
N LEU A 206 -23.68 17.57 -13.33
CA LEU A 206 -22.82 17.21 -12.19
C LEU A 206 -21.37 17.67 -12.42
N ARG A 207 -20.83 17.41 -13.62
CA ARG A 207 -19.47 17.84 -13.97
C ARG A 207 -19.32 19.36 -14.04
N LYS A 208 -20.36 20.07 -14.48
CA LYS A 208 -20.38 21.54 -14.44
C LYS A 208 -20.37 22.06 -13.01
N ALA A 209 -21.18 21.46 -12.13
CA ALA A 209 -21.18 21.83 -10.72
C ALA A 209 -19.81 21.57 -10.04
N GLU A 210 -19.19 20.41 -10.31
CA GLU A 210 -17.83 20.13 -9.83
C GLU A 210 -16.80 21.17 -10.34
N LEU A 211 -16.87 21.51 -11.62
CA LEU A 211 -16.03 22.57 -12.21
C LEU A 211 -16.26 23.95 -11.59
N GLU A 212 -17.49 24.31 -11.30
CA GLU A 212 -17.81 25.57 -10.60
C GLU A 212 -17.25 25.59 -9.19
N VAL A 213 -17.34 24.48 -8.44
CA VAL A 213 -16.73 24.37 -7.11
C VAL A 213 -15.21 24.50 -7.18
N ILE A 214 -14.56 23.81 -8.11
CA ILE A 214 -13.10 23.90 -8.31
C ILE A 214 -12.72 25.34 -8.70
N ASN A 215 -13.46 25.96 -9.63
CA ASN A 215 -13.18 27.32 -10.09
C ASN A 215 -13.39 28.36 -8.97
N SER A 216 -14.41 28.17 -8.13
CA SER A 216 -14.62 29.02 -6.95
C SER A 216 -13.51 28.85 -5.92
N SER A 217 -13.05 27.60 -5.70
CA SER A 217 -11.92 27.29 -4.83
C SER A 217 -10.62 27.93 -5.35
N LEU A 218 -10.35 27.84 -6.64
CA LEU A 218 -9.21 28.49 -7.28
C LEU A 218 -9.28 30.02 -7.17
N LYS A 219 -10.47 30.61 -7.37
CA LYS A 219 -10.66 32.05 -7.15
C LYS A 219 -10.42 32.48 -5.72
N ASN A 220 -10.79 31.66 -4.75
CA ASN A 220 -10.55 31.92 -3.32
C ASN A 220 -9.06 31.74 -2.93
N LEU A 221 -8.33 30.87 -3.61
CA LEU A 221 -6.88 30.67 -3.41
C LEU A 221 -6.03 31.73 -4.12
N ASN A 222 -6.63 32.53 -5.00
CA ASN A 222 -5.89 33.58 -5.68
C ASN A 222 -5.50 34.69 -4.69
N ILE A 223 -4.20 34.87 -4.57
CA ILE A 223 -3.58 35.87 -3.69
C ILE A 223 -4.14 37.30 -3.99
N GLU A 224 -4.37 37.64 -5.25
CA GLU A 224 -4.94 38.93 -5.64
C GLU A 224 -6.34 39.14 -5.04
N ASN A 225 -7.19 38.13 -5.06
CA ASN A 225 -8.52 38.20 -4.46
C ASN A 225 -8.47 38.36 -2.93
N THR A 226 -7.49 37.74 -2.30
CA THR A 226 -7.24 37.91 -0.87
C THR A 226 -6.79 39.35 -0.56
N LEU A 227 -5.90 39.89 -1.37
CA LEU A 227 -5.44 41.27 -1.23
C LEU A 227 -6.56 42.29 -1.50
N LYS A 228 -7.45 42.02 -2.48
CA LYS A 228 -8.64 42.87 -2.75
C LYS A 228 -9.64 42.92 -1.60
N ARG A 229 -9.67 41.89 -0.73
CA ARG A 229 -10.52 41.84 0.47
C ARG A 229 -9.96 42.67 1.63
N GLY A 230 -8.83 43.35 1.44
CA GLY A 230 -8.19 44.17 2.46
C GLY A 230 -7.10 43.47 3.26
N PHE A 231 -6.78 42.24 2.95
CA PHE A 231 -5.61 41.58 3.54
C PHE A 231 -4.34 42.12 2.89
N VAL A 232 -3.25 42.06 3.64
CA VAL A 232 -1.93 42.45 3.17
C VAL A 232 -0.92 41.33 3.38
N ILE A 233 0.06 41.25 2.52
CA ILE A 233 1.16 40.31 2.64
C ILE A 233 2.37 41.05 3.18
N LEU A 234 2.92 40.57 4.29
CA LEU A 234 4.13 41.11 4.90
C LEU A 234 5.35 40.34 4.38
N LYS A 235 6.33 41.07 3.84
CA LYS A 235 7.60 40.53 3.36
C LYS A 235 8.76 41.26 4.03
N ASN A 236 9.83 40.54 4.29
CA ASN A 236 11.09 41.14 4.78
C ASN A 236 11.87 41.82 3.64
N LYS A 237 12.99 42.50 3.96
CA LYS A 237 13.89 43.13 2.97
C LYS A 237 14.33 42.23 1.80
N LYS A 238 14.40 40.91 2.05
CA LYS A 238 14.80 39.86 1.07
C LYS A 238 13.60 39.29 0.29
N GLY A 239 12.41 39.84 0.42
CA GLY A 239 11.21 39.39 -0.29
C GLY A 239 10.56 38.13 0.31
N LYS A 240 11.09 37.56 1.40
CA LYS A 240 10.50 36.37 2.07
C LYS A 240 9.28 36.76 2.92
N LEU A 241 8.25 35.94 2.88
CA LEU A 241 7.02 36.07 3.66
C LEU A 241 7.28 35.99 5.17
N ILE A 242 6.68 36.91 5.92
CA ILE A 242 6.68 36.93 7.38
C ILE A 242 5.38 36.23 7.83
N LYS A 243 5.49 35.04 8.40
CA LYS A 243 4.31 34.20 8.73
C LYS A 243 3.89 34.27 10.21
N ASN A 244 4.71 34.86 11.08
CA ASN A 244 4.42 34.97 12.52
C ASN A 244 4.97 36.26 13.11
N SER A 245 4.39 36.69 14.24
CA SER A 245 4.76 37.92 14.95
C SER A 245 6.21 37.96 15.42
N LYS A 246 6.78 36.84 15.89
CA LYS A 246 8.17 36.76 16.36
C LYS A 246 9.20 37.12 15.27
N LYS A 247 8.89 36.84 14.00
CA LYS A 247 9.75 37.24 12.87
C LYS A 247 9.56 38.71 12.46
N LEU A 248 8.45 39.30 12.86
CA LEU A 248 8.18 40.72 12.65
C LEU A 248 9.02 41.57 13.61
N GLU A 249 9.19 41.14 14.87
CA GLU A 249 9.97 41.82 15.90
C GLU A 249 11.47 41.96 15.55
N GLN A 250 11.96 41.11 14.71
CA GLN A 250 13.37 41.07 14.29
C GLN A 250 13.67 41.91 13.04
N THR A 251 12.68 42.61 12.48
CA THR A 251 12.85 43.36 11.26
C THR A 251 12.51 44.84 11.46
N GLU A 252 13.49 45.70 11.23
CA GLU A 252 13.30 47.16 11.30
C GLU A 252 12.34 47.72 10.21
N TYR A 253 12.27 47.05 9.06
CA TYR A 253 11.45 47.44 7.92
C TYR A 253 10.70 46.25 7.35
N VAL A 254 9.43 46.45 7.08
CA VAL A 254 8.54 45.45 6.47
C VAL A 254 7.97 46.01 5.17
N ASN A 255 8.01 45.23 4.13
CA ASN A 255 7.30 45.52 2.88
C ASN A 255 5.88 44.98 3.02
N ILE A 256 4.90 45.87 3.00
CA ILE A 256 3.48 45.57 3.07
C ILE A 256 2.95 45.60 1.63
N GLN A 257 2.57 44.45 1.13
CA GLN A 257 2.00 44.32 -0.20
C GLN A 257 0.48 44.39 -0.11
N PHE A 258 -0.08 45.46 -0.60
CA PHE A 258 -1.49 45.64 -0.89
C PHE A 258 -1.83 45.12 -2.29
N TYR A 259 -3.09 45.16 -2.66
CA TYR A 259 -3.53 44.78 -3.99
C TYR A 259 -2.92 45.65 -5.11
N ASN A 260 -2.88 46.95 -4.87
CA ASN A 260 -2.48 48.00 -5.86
C ASN A 260 -1.01 48.43 -5.74
N GLU A 261 -0.41 48.27 -4.57
CA GLU A 261 0.94 48.79 -4.34
C GLU A 261 1.70 48.07 -3.24
N LEU A 262 2.99 48.32 -3.17
CA LEU A 262 3.90 47.82 -2.18
C LEU A 262 4.47 48.97 -1.35
N ILE A 263 4.10 49.04 -0.08
CA ILE A 263 4.49 50.11 0.81
C ILE A 263 5.61 49.59 1.75
N LYS A 264 6.66 50.39 1.93
CA LYS A 264 7.67 50.12 2.94
C LYS A 264 7.27 50.81 4.25
N ALA A 265 7.13 50.08 5.31
CA ALA A 265 6.75 50.62 6.61
C ALA A 265 7.80 50.26 7.70
N ASN A 266 8.03 51.24 8.57
CA ASN A 266 8.75 50.98 9.84
C ASN A 266 7.76 50.47 10.87
N PHE A 267 8.13 49.38 11.52
CA PHE A 267 7.28 48.76 12.52
C PHE A 267 7.84 49.08 13.92
N LYS A 268 7.07 49.81 14.72
CA LYS A 268 7.31 49.92 16.17
C LYS A 268 6.21 49.14 16.91
N ILE A 269 6.56 48.03 17.53
CA ILE A 269 5.62 47.32 18.37
C ILE A 269 5.55 48.09 19.70
N LYS A 270 4.37 48.60 20.01
CA LYS A 270 4.08 49.00 21.42
C LYS A 270 3.83 47.72 22.22
N LYS A 271 4.71 47.50 23.21
CA LYS A 271 4.42 46.48 24.25
C LYS A 271 3.23 46.88 25.08
#